data_bc12e69eac904cb47710ce30a2d99c80
#
_entry.id   bc12e69eac904cb47710ce30a2d99c80
#
_cell.length_a   1.000
_cell.length_b   1.000
_cell.length_c   1.000
_cell.angle_alpha   90.00
_cell.angle_beta   90.00
_cell.angle_gamma   90.00
#
_symmetry.space_group_name_H-M   'P 1'
#
loop_
_entity.id
_entity.type
_entity.pdbx_description
1 polymer ?
#
loop_
_entity_poly.entity_id
_entity_poly.type
_entity_poly.pdbx_seq_one_letter_code
_entity_poly.pdbx_strand_id
1 'polypeptide(L)'
;MIHEYKNNGYNIVLDVNSGAVHVTDEIVYDLIPLMERNINASDVELAGLLSGRYRVEEVHEAAQEIRQLKEEGSLYTPDTFEQYVQSFTKGKVEHPVVKALCLHIAHDCNLRCRYCFAEEGEYHGRRALMSYEVGCRALDFLIEHSGGRKNLEVDFFGGEPTMNFEVVKQLVAYGRKREKETDKHFRFTLTTNGVLLNDEILDFANKEMHNLVLSIDGRREINDRMRPTASGSGSYDIILPKFKKAAESRNQTNYYVRGTYTHYNTDFAADVLHLHDEGFEQISVEPVVCDPKEDYALKEEDLPVLLEQYDILAREIIKRRKEGRFINFFHFMIDLEGGPCVAKRLSGCGAGCEYLAVTPWGDLYPCHQFVGEEKFLLGNVYDGIVDKDIPKEFGEANVYTKPECKKCFA
;
A
#
# COMPACT_ATOMS: atom_id res chain seq x y z
N MET A 1 15.80 -17.34 6.32
CA MET A 1 14.76 -18.12 5.54
C MET A 1 15.02 -17.90 4.08
N ILE A 2 15.15 -18.96 3.31
CA ILE A 2 15.32 -18.89 1.85
C ILE A 2 14.01 -19.30 1.19
N HIS A 3 13.59 -18.56 0.18
CA HIS A 3 12.45 -18.89 -0.67
C HIS A 3 12.88 -18.96 -2.13
N GLU A 4 12.65 -20.11 -2.74
CA GLU A 4 13.07 -20.43 -4.11
C GLU A 4 11.86 -20.60 -4.99
N TYR A 5 11.87 -20.00 -6.18
CA TYR A 5 10.81 -20.18 -7.15
C TYR A 5 11.31 -19.89 -8.58
N LYS A 6 10.60 -20.44 -9.57
CA LYS A 6 10.86 -20.15 -10.98
C LYS A 6 9.72 -19.31 -11.54
N ASN A 7 10.07 -18.21 -12.18
CA ASN A 7 9.08 -17.31 -12.78
C ASN A 7 9.63 -16.69 -14.08
N ASN A 8 8.81 -16.65 -15.11
CA ASN A 8 9.12 -16.05 -16.41
C ASN A 8 10.48 -16.50 -17.01
N GLY A 9 10.89 -17.76 -16.75
CA GLY A 9 12.15 -18.34 -17.23
C GLY A 9 13.38 -18.02 -16.39
N TYR A 10 13.20 -17.40 -15.24
CA TYR A 10 14.28 -17.13 -14.27
C TYR A 10 14.18 -18.06 -13.06
N ASN A 11 15.33 -18.51 -12.57
CA ASN A 11 15.47 -19.13 -11.26
C ASN A 11 15.71 -18.02 -10.25
N ILE A 12 14.81 -17.86 -9.29
CA ILE A 12 14.84 -16.74 -8.34
C ILE A 12 14.98 -17.30 -6.92
N VAL A 13 15.90 -16.71 -6.17
CA VAL A 13 16.14 -17.03 -4.76
C VAL A 13 16.04 -15.76 -3.94
N LEU A 14 15.11 -15.75 -3.00
CA LEU A 14 14.91 -14.65 -2.05
C LEU A 14 15.48 -15.05 -0.68
N ASP A 15 16.45 -14.32 -0.17
CA ASP A 15 16.77 -14.37 1.26
C ASP A 15 15.87 -13.38 2.02
N VAL A 16 14.89 -13.95 2.70
CA VAL A 16 13.84 -13.17 3.39
C VAL A 16 14.39 -12.25 4.46
N ASN A 17 15.49 -12.62 5.10
CA ASN A 17 16.05 -11.87 6.23
C ASN A 17 16.97 -10.73 5.81
N SER A 18 17.71 -10.90 4.73
CA SER A 18 18.49 -9.79 4.14
C SER A 18 17.67 -8.95 3.15
N GLY A 19 16.61 -9.53 2.58
CA GLY A 19 15.85 -8.92 1.48
C GLY A 19 16.54 -9.04 0.12
N ALA A 20 17.69 -9.75 0.04
CA ALA A 20 18.41 -9.95 -1.20
C ALA A 20 17.65 -10.88 -2.14
N VAL A 21 17.61 -10.51 -3.42
CA VAL A 21 17.01 -11.31 -4.50
C VAL A 21 18.08 -11.68 -5.50
N HIS A 22 18.30 -12.97 -5.68
CA HIS A 22 19.30 -13.52 -6.60
C HIS A 22 18.60 -14.15 -7.81
N VAL A 23 19.10 -13.87 -9.00
CA VAL A 23 18.77 -14.61 -10.21
C VAL A 23 19.93 -15.54 -10.51
N THR A 24 19.67 -16.84 -10.52
CA THR A 24 20.71 -17.87 -10.56
C THR A 24 20.61 -18.74 -11.81
N ASP A 25 21.69 -19.44 -12.13
CA ASP A 25 21.63 -20.58 -13.04
C ASP A 25 21.05 -21.83 -12.35
N GLU A 26 20.91 -22.92 -13.10
CA GLU A 26 20.29 -24.16 -12.59
C GLU A 26 21.14 -24.83 -11.50
N ILE A 27 22.48 -24.77 -11.59
CA ILE A 27 23.35 -25.45 -10.62
C ILE A 27 23.31 -24.74 -9.26
N VAL A 28 23.39 -23.42 -9.24
CA VAL A 28 23.29 -22.61 -8.01
C VAL A 28 21.91 -22.76 -7.40
N TYR A 29 20.83 -22.75 -8.19
CA TYR A 29 19.47 -22.97 -7.74
C TYR A 29 19.28 -24.33 -7.07
N ASP A 30 19.77 -25.40 -7.69
CA ASP A 30 19.68 -26.75 -7.13
C ASP A 30 20.57 -26.94 -5.88
N LEU A 31 21.67 -26.19 -5.79
CA LEU A 31 22.65 -26.33 -4.72
C LEU A 31 22.24 -25.63 -3.41
N ILE A 32 21.57 -24.48 -3.51
CA ILE A 32 21.20 -23.66 -2.35
C ILE A 32 20.43 -24.48 -1.30
N PRO A 33 19.33 -25.20 -1.60
CA PRO A 33 18.61 -25.97 -0.58
C PRO A 33 19.39 -27.16 -0.04
N LEU A 34 20.31 -27.70 -0.84
CA LEU A 34 21.17 -28.80 -0.39
C LEU A 34 22.22 -28.32 0.62
N MET A 35 22.85 -27.17 0.37
CA MET A 35 23.83 -26.57 1.28
C MET A 35 23.17 -26.08 2.58
N GLU A 36 21.93 -25.57 2.54
CA GLU A 36 21.18 -25.22 3.75
C GLU A 36 20.95 -26.42 4.66
N ARG A 37 20.59 -27.58 4.08
CA ARG A 37 20.31 -28.83 4.83
C ARG A 37 21.57 -29.60 5.25
N ASN A 38 22.66 -29.45 4.51
CA ASN A 38 23.91 -30.19 4.68
C ASN A 38 25.10 -29.26 4.91
N ILE A 39 25.06 -28.48 5.99
CA ILE A 39 25.99 -27.39 6.30
C ILE A 39 27.47 -27.80 6.27
N ASN A 40 27.79 -29.03 6.56
CA ASN A 40 29.16 -29.57 6.65
C ASN A 40 29.52 -30.49 5.47
N ALA A 41 28.65 -30.61 4.46
CA ALA A 41 28.95 -31.50 3.32
C ALA A 41 30.10 -30.93 2.47
N SER A 42 30.98 -31.83 2.03
CA SER A 42 32.01 -31.53 1.04
C SER A 42 31.39 -31.36 -0.34
N ASP A 43 32.10 -30.67 -1.24
CA ASP A 43 31.63 -30.43 -2.62
C ASP A 43 31.43 -31.75 -3.39
N VAL A 44 32.20 -32.82 -3.04
CA VAL A 44 32.04 -34.17 -3.60
C VAL A 44 30.74 -34.81 -3.12
N GLU A 45 30.38 -34.65 -1.85
CA GLU A 45 29.12 -35.14 -1.31
C GLU A 45 27.94 -34.38 -1.91
N LEU A 46 28.04 -33.06 -2.05
CA LEU A 46 27.02 -32.23 -2.70
C LEU A 46 26.82 -32.65 -4.17
N ALA A 47 27.91 -32.90 -4.92
CA ALA A 47 27.82 -33.39 -6.29
C ALA A 47 27.14 -34.77 -6.36
N GLY A 48 27.39 -35.63 -5.37
CA GLY A 48 26.72 -36.93 -5.25
C GLY A 48 25.21 -36.78 -5.02
N LEU A 49 24.79 -35.82 -4.19
CA LEU A 49 23.37 -35.54 -3.90
C LEU A 49 22.65 -35.02 -5.14
N LEU A 50 23.34 -34.35 -6.08
CA LEU A 50 22.80 -33.89 -7.35
C LEU A 50 22.71 -35.00 -8.42
N SER A 51 22.91 -36.26 -8.01
CA SER A 51 22.72 -37.44 -8.87
C SER A 51 23.56 -37.41 -10.16
N GLY A 52 24.75 -36.82 -10.12
CA GLY A 52 25.66 -36.73 -11.26
C GLY A 52 25.20 -35.84 -12.41
N ARG A 53 24.22 -34.94 -12.18
CA ARG A 53 23.78 -33.97 -13.20
C ARG A 53 24.86 -32.94 -13.55
N TYR A 54 25.78 -32.70 -12.62
CA TYR A 54 26.86 -31.74 -12.72
C TYR A 54 28.20 -32.39 -12.40
N ARG A 55 29.28 -31.88 -12.97
CA ARG A 55 30.64 -32.30 -12.63
C ARG A 55 31.04 -31.74 -11.28
N VAL A 56 31.94 -32.42 -10.56
CA VAL A 56 32.40 -31.99 -9.25
C VAL A 56 33.02 -30.59 -9.27
N GLU A 57 33.73 -30.24 -10.35
CA GLU A 57 34.34 -28.93 -10.55
C GLU A 57 33.29 -27.84 -10.65
N GLU A 58 32.20 -28.05 -11.40
CA GLU A 58 31.09 -27.12 -11.52
C GLU A 58 30.37 -26.91 -10.17
N VAL A 59 30.18 -28.00 -9.43
CA VAL A 59 29.61 -27.95 -8.07
C VAL A 59 30.53 -27.17 -7.12
N HIS A 60 31.84 -27.33 -7.24
CA HIS A 60 32.83 -26.63 -6.42
C HIS A 60 32.77 -25.11 -6.68
N GLU A 61 32.75 -24.67 -7.95
CA GLU A 61 32.66 -23.26 -8.33
C GLU A 61 31.35 -22.64 -7.80
N ALA A 62 30.21 -23.27 -8.05
CA ALA A 62 28.92 -22.82 -7.57
C ALA A 62 28.83 -22.77 -6.04
N ALA A 63 29.38 -23.77 -5.34
CA ALA A 63 29.42 -23.80 -3.89
C ALA A 63 30.32 -22.70 -3.30
N GLN A 64 31.39 -22.32 -3.98
CA GLN A 64 32.24 -21.17 -3.59
C GLN A 64 31.47 -19.85 -3.70
N GLU A 65 30.74 -19.64 -4.79
CA GLU A 65 29.90 -18.45 -4.99
C GLU A 65 28.83 -18.36 -3.89
N ILE A 66 28.13 -19.47 -3.59
CA ILE A 66 27.14 -19.52 -2.51
C ILE A 66 27.76 -19.19 -1.15
N ARG A 67 28.97 -19.69 -0.85
CA ARG A 67 29.67 -19.37 0.40
C ARG A 67 30.05 -17.90 0.48
N GLN A 68 30.47 -17.30 -0.64
CA GLN A 68 30.78 -15.89 -0.71
C GLN A 68 29.52 -15.04 -0.42
N LEU A 69 28.37 -15.34 -1.05
CA LEU A 69 27.10 -14.65 -0.77
C LEU A 69 26.68 -14.75 0.70
N LYS A 70 26.98 -15.91 1.33
CA LYS A 70 26.76 -16.10 2.77
C LYS A 70 27.68 -15.24 3.63
N GLU A 71 28.96 -15.13 3.29
CA GLU A 71 29.94 -14.28 3.99
C GLU A 71 29.59 -12.79 3.84
N GLU A 72 29.07 -12.37 2.68
CA GLU A 72 28.59 -11.04 2.40
C GLU A 72 27.25 -10.71 3.10
N GLY A 73 26.59 -11.70 3.72
CA GLY A 73 25.32 -11.52 4.43
C GLY A 73 24.11 -11.35 3.53
N SER A 74 24.20 -11.79 2.26
CA SER A 74 23.11 -11.72 1.28
C SER A 74 22.42 -13.07 1.04
N LEU A 75 22.91 -14.14 1.68
CA LEU A 75 22.31 -15.49 1.64
C LEU A 75 22.43 -16.19 2.99
N TYR A 76 21.42 -16.96 3.39
CA TYR A 76 21.30 -17.64 4.69
C TYR A 76 21.40 -16.71 5.90
N THR A 77 20.92 -15.49 5.75
CA THR A 77 21.00 -14.45 6.79
C THR A 77 20.13 -14.83 7.99
N PRO A 78 20.65 -14.74 9.22
CA PRO A 78 19.85 -14.98 10.42
C PRO A 78 18.81 -13.86 10.61
N ASP A 79 17.66 -14.19 11.19
CA ASP A 79 16.70 -13.17 11.61
C ASP A 79 17.24 -12.44 12.86
N THR A 80 17.65 -11.20 12.69
CA THR A 80 18.16 -10.36 13.78
C THR A 80 17.10 -9.41 14.35
N PHE A 81 15.90 -9.34 13.75
CA PHE A 81 14.86 -8.39 14.13
C PHE A 81 13.94 -8.92 15.22
N GLU A 82 13.75 -10.23 15.33
CA GLU A 82 12.87 -10.84 16.33
C GLU A 82 13.20 -10.38 17.76
N GLN A 83 14.47 -10.20 18.08
CA GLN A 83 14.91 -9.74 19.40
C GLN A 83 14.44 -8.33 19.79
N TYR A 84 14.09 -7.52 18.79
CA TYR A 84 13.62 -6.14 19.01
C TYR A 84 12.10 -6.02 19.09
N VAL A 85 11.35 -7.08 18.77
CA VAL A 85 9.88 -7.04 18.69
C VAL A 85 9.24 -6.50 19.95
N GLN A 86 9.61 -7.04 21.12
CA GLN A 86 9.00 -6.66 22.40
C GLN A 86 9.26 -5.19 22.75
N SER A 87 10.51 -4.74 22.61
CA SER A 87 10.87 -3.34 22.93
C SER A 87 10.23 -2.35 21.95
N PHE A 88 10.17 -2.71 20.67
CA PHE A 88 9.54 -1.89 19.65
C PHE A 88 8.03 -1.79 19.85
N THR A 89 7.35 -2.91 20.06
CA THR A 89 5.90 -2.96 20.29
C THR A 89 5.53 -2.21 21.56
N LYS A 90 6.26 -2.43 22.66
CA LYS A 90 6.05 -1.72 23.91
C LYS A 90 6.21 -0.21 23.75
N GLY A 91 7.29 0.25 23.13
CA GLY A 91 7.52 1.66 22.87
C GLY A 91 6.43 2.31 22.02
N LYS A 92 5.94 1.58 20.99
CA LYS A 92 4.89 2.04 20.10
C LYS A 92 3.52 2.16 20.79
N VAL A 93 3.20 1.24 21.70
CA VAL A 93 1.93 1.23 22.44
C VAL A 93 1.92 2.22 23.60
N GLU A 94 3.00 2.28 24.37
CA GLU A 94 3.10 3.18 25.53
C GLU A 94 3.28 4.66 25.14
N HIS A 95 3.95 4.91 24.01
CA HIS A 95 4.26 6.24 23.50
C HIS A 95 3.93 6.33 21.99
N PRO A 96 2.65 6.27 21.62
CA PRO A 96 2.26 6.33 20.21
C PRO A 96 2.69 7.67 19.59
N VAL A 97 3.37 7.60 18.46
CA VAL A 97 3.77 8.76 17.68
C VAL A 97 2.96 8.78 16.40
N VAL A 98 1.92 9.60 16.39
CA VAL A 98 1.03 9.73 15.21
C VAL A 98 1.79 10.44 14.10
N LYS A 99 1.88 9.82 12.94
CA LYS A 99 2.56 10.37 11.76
C LYS A 99 1.61 10.83 10.66
N ALA A 100 0.37 10.29 10.68
CA ALA A 100 -0.58 10.52 9.60
C ALA A 100 -2.01 10.54 10.10
N LEU A 101 -2.83 11.41 9.51
CA LEU A 101 -4.27 11.43 9.67
C LEU A 101 -4.98 11.28 8.32
N CYS A 102 -6.03 10.47 8.30
CA CYS A 102 -7.02 10.45 7.25
C CYS A 102 -8.22 11.28 7.72
N LEU A 103 -8.38 12.48 7.16
CA LEU A 103 -9.48 13.36 7.50
C LEU A 103 -10.68 13.08 6.61
N HIS A 104 -11.76 12.61 7.19
CA HIS A 104 -13.03 12.41 6.52
C HIS A 104 -13.73 13.77 6.34
N ILE A 105 -13.35 14.47 5.28
CA ILE A 105 -13.87 15.81 4.97
C ILE A 105 -15.37 15.80 4.69
N ALA A 106 -15.87 14.68 4.15
CA ALA A 106 -17.28 14.48 3.91
C ALA A 106 -17.69 13.02 4.21
N HIS A 107 -18.70 12.82 5.02
CA HIS A 107 -19.50 11.60 5.11
C HIS A 107 -20.69 11.75 4.15
N ASP A 108 -20.40 11.91 2.87
CA ASP A 108 -21.32 11.93 1.73
C ASP A 108 -20.51 11.70 0.44
N CYS A 109 -21.14 11.12 -0.58
CA CYS A 109 -20.51 10.86 -1.87
C CYS A 109 -21.52 11.04 -3.02
N ASN A 110 -21.03 11.49 -4.16
CA ASN A 110 -21.79 11.65 -5.39
C ASN A 110 -21.71 10.42 -6.32
N LEU A 111 -20.97 9.36 -5.93
CA LEU A 111 -20.97 8.03 -6.56
C LEU A 111 -21.66 6.99 -5.66
N ARG A 112 -21.96 5.84 -6.25
CA ARG A 112 -22.55 4.67 -5.59
C ARG A 112 -21.75 3.41 -5.92
N CYS A 113 -20.46 3.42 -5.52
CA CYS A 113 -19.56 2.32 -5.81
C CYS A 113 -20.02 1.05 -5.08
N ARG A 114 -20.16 -0.07 -5.81
CA ARG A 114 -20.71 -1.33 -5.27
C ARG A 114 -19.86 -1.94 -4.16
N TYR A 115 -18.55 -1.79 -4.25
CA TYR A 115 -17.59 -2.29 -3.26
C TYR A 115 -17.25 -1.26 -2.15
N CYS A 116 -18.00 -0.17 -2.04
CA CYS A 116 -17.65 0.91 -1.13
C CYS A 116 -17.86 0.48 0.33
N PHE A 117 -16.76 0.33 1.07
CA PHE A 117 -16.80 0.04 2.50
C PHE A 117 -17.41 1.17 3.35
N ALA A 118 -17.56 2.36 2.76
CA ALA A 118 -18.12 3.55 3.40
C ALA A 118 -19.64 3.69 3.20
N GLU A 119 -20.34 2.68 2.67
CA GLU A 119 -21.80 2.71 2.45
C GLU A 119 -22.28 4.04 1.84
N GLU A 120 -21.90 4.29 0.59
CA GLU A 120 -22.20 5.56 -0.11
C GLU A 120 -21.56 6.82 0.55
N GLY A 121 -20.60 6.62 1.44
CA GLY A 121 -19.91 7.68 2.17
C GLY A 121 -20.45 7.95 3.57
N GLU A 122 -21.49 7.26 4.01
CA GLU A 122 -22.14 7.49 5.33
C GLU A 122 -21.44 6.79 6.50
N TYR A 123 -20.60 5.77 6.24
CA TYR A 123 -19.83 5.02 7.24
C TYR A 123 -20.69 4.49 8.39
N HIS A 124 -21.77 3.74 8.06
CA HIS A 124 -22.74 3.18 9.00
C HIS A 124 -23.44 4.23 9.90
N GLY A 125 -23.34 5.50 9.54
CA GLY A 125 -23.80 6.61 10.35
C GLY A 125 -24.75 7.55 9.61
N ARG A 126 -24.40 8.81 9.64
CA ARG A 126 -25.19 9.87 9.03
C ARG A 126 -24.32 10.74 8.14
N ARG A 127 -24.92 11.36 7.12
CA ARG A 127 -24.26 12.35 6.28
C ARG A 127 -23.83 13.55 7.09
N ALA A 128 -22.63 13.99 6.87
CA ALA A 128 -22.06 15.19 7.48
C ALA A 128 -20.89 15.71 6.64
N LEU A 129 -20.62 17.01 6.78
CA LEU A 129 -19.42 17.66 6.29
C LEU A 129 -18.59 18.09 7.49
N MET A 130 -17.27 17.88 7.43
CA MET A 130 -16.35 18.34 8.48
C MET A 130 -16.37 19.85 8.56
N SER A 131 -16.49 20.42 9.76
CA SER A 131 -16.33 21.83 9.96
C SER A 131 -14.86 22.25 9.96
N TYR A 132 -14.60 23.52 9.69
CA TYR A 132 -13.26 24.08 9.76
C TYR A 132 -12.63 23.91 11.16
N GLU A 133 -13.43 24.09 12.23
CA GLU A 133 -12.99 24.00 13.63
C GLU A 133 -12.53 22.57 13.95
N VAL A 134 -13.30 21.56 13.58
CA VAL A 134 -12.94 20.15 13.79
C VAL A 134 -11.64 19.82 13.02
N GLY A 135 -11.54 20.25 11.76
CA GLY A 135 -10.34 20.02 10.96
C GLY A 135 -9.09 20.71 11.55
N CYS A 136 -9.21 21.96 12.03
CA CYS A 136 -8.12 22.64 12.72
C CYS A 136 -7.69 21.89 13.97
N ARG A 137 -8.66 21.44 14.79
CA ARG A 137 -8.34 20.66 16.00
C ARG A 137 -7.66 19.32 15.66
N ALA A 138 -8.06 18.67 14.55
CA ALA A 138 -7.40 17.46 14.08
C ALA A 138 -5.93 17.70 13.67
N LEU A 139 -5.65 18.81 12.99
CA LEU A 139 -4.27 19.18 12.64
C LEU A 139 -3.43 19.51 13.90
N ASP A 140 -4.01 20.21 14.87
CA ASP A 140 -3.33 20.47 16.15
C ASP A 140 -3.11 19.17 16.93
N PHE A 141 -4.09 18.27 16.97
CA PHE A 141 -3.93 16.93 17.55
C PHE A 141 -2.75 16.17 16.92
N LEU A 142 -2.62 16.20 15.58
CA LEU A 142 -1.50 15.56 14.90
C LEU A 142 -0.15 16.18 15.32
N ILE A 143 -0.05 17.50 15.41
CA ILE A 143 1.16 18.19 15.89
C ILE A 143 1.49 17.75 17.32
N GLU A 144 0.52 17.79 18.22
CA GLU A 144 0.66 17.44 19.64
C GLU A 144 1.12 15.98 19.85
N HIS A 145 0.64 15.06 19.01
CA HIS A 145 0.91 13.62 19.14
C HIS A 145 2.02 13.09 18.21
N SER A 146 2.68 13.97 17.44
CA SER A 146 3.72 13.55 16.47
C SER A 146 5.12 13.44 17.06
N GLY A 147 5.31 13.76 18.35
CA GLY A 147 6.63 13.73 19.01
C GLY A 147 7.68 14.52 18.23
N GLY A 148 8.85 13.92 18.02
CA GLY A 148 9.95 14.53 17.27
C GLY A 148 9.84 14.47 15.74
N ARG A 149 8.75 13.93 15.18
CA ARG A 149 8.57 13.86 13.72
C ARG A 149 8.39 15.24 13.12
N LYS A 150 9.13 15.53 12.03
CA LYS A 150 9.00 16.78 11.25
C LYS A 150 7.95 16.67 10.18
N ASN A 151 7.96 15.59 9.39
CA ASN A 151 7.03 15.40 8.29
C ASN A 151 5.77 14.69 8.79
N LEU A 152 4.62 15.30 8.54
CA LEU A 152 3.29 14.82 8.92
C LEU A 152 2.44 14.65 7.67
N GLU A 153 1.78 13.50 7.55
CA GLU A 153 0.94 13.18 6.40
C GLU A 153 -0.54 13.46 6.73
N VAL A 154 -1.25 14.09 5.83
CA VAL A 154 -2.70 14.33 5.96
C VAL A 154 -3.36 13.97 4.65
N ASP A 155 -4.24 12.99 4.68
CA ASP A 155 -5.06 12.59 3.52
C ASP A 155 -6.47 13.15 3.67
N PHE A 156 -6.88 14.00 2.74
CA PHE A 156 -8.27 14.45 2.61
C PHE A 156 -9.06 13.37 1.90
N PHE A 157 -9.94 12.74 2.65
CA PHE A 157 -10.66 11.52 2.31
C PHE A 157 -12.14 11.60 2.73
N GLY A 158 -12.77 10.44 2.88
CA GLY A 158 -14.15 10.26 3.32
C GLY A 158 -14.99 9.62 2.23
N GLY A 159 -16.20 10.12 2.00
CA GLY A 159 -17.01 9.76 0.83
C GLY A 159 -16.40 10.40 -0.42
N GLU A 160 -16.63 11.72 -0.61
CA GLU A 160 -15.94 12.50 -1.64
C GLU A 160 -15.50 13.87 -1.06
N PRO A 161 -14.21 14.07 -0.80
CA PRO A 161 -13.74 15.29 -0.14
C PRO A 161 -13.96 16.58 -0.96
N THR A 162 -14.05 16.49 -2.28
CA THR A 162 -14.32 17.67 -3.12
C THR A 162 -15.75 18.23 -2.95
N MET A 163 -16.66 17.50 -2.30
CA MET A 163 -17.97 18.03 -1.90
C MET A 163 -17.87 19.10 -0.79
N ASN A 164 -16.74 19.15 -0.07
CA ASN A 164 -16.47 20.15 0.97
C ASN A 164 -15.12 20.83 0.74
N PHE A 165 -14.83 21.19 -0.51
CA PHE A 165 -13.51 21.63 -0.94
C PHE A 165 -13.08 22.97 -0.31
N GLU A 166 -14.01 23.86 0.03
CA GLU A 166 -13.71 25.12 0.72
C GLU A 166 -13.04 24.87 2.08
N VAL A 167 -13.51 23.87 2.82
CA VAL A 167 -12.88 23.47 4.08
C VAL A 167 -11.49 22.86 3.82
N VAL A 168 -11.30 22.07 2.78
CA VAL A 168 -9.97 21.58 2.39
C VAL A 168 -9.00 22.76 2.18
N LYS A 169 -9.39 23.78 1.41
CA LYS A 169 -8.56 24.99 1.17
C LYS A 169 -8.20 25.71 2.48
N GLN A 170 -9.18 25.86 3.36
CA GLN A 170 -8.99 26.52 4.66
C GLN A 170 -8.06 25.71 5.57
N LEU A 171 -8.18 24.37 5.61
CA LEU A 171 -7.32 23.50 6.42
C LEU A 171 -5.88 23.48 5.92
N VAL A 172 -5.67 23.48 4.60
CA VAL A 172 -4.33 23.62 4.03
C VAL A 172 -3.71 24.95 4.45
N ALA A 173 -4.45 26.05 4.32
CA ALA A 173 -3.96 27.37 4.75
C ALA A 173 -3.64 27.40 6.26
N TYR A 174 -4.46 26.76 7.09
CA TYR A 174 -4.21 26.61 8.51
C TYR A 174 -2.94 25.78 8.77
N GLY A 175 -2.79 24.64 8.11
CA GLY A 175 -1.59 23.81 8.23
C GLY A 175 -0.32 24.58 7.85
N ARG A 176 -0.32 25.33 6.74
CA ARG A 176 0.79 26.19 6.31
C ARG A 176 1.11 27.31 7.32
N LYS A 177 0.11 27.79 8.04
CA LYS A 177 0.33 28.72 9.16
C LYS A 177 0.99 28.00 10.32
N ARG A 178 0.50 26.82 10.72
CA ARG A 178 1.05 26.02 11.83
C ARG A 178 2.51 25.58 11.59
N GLU A 179 2.89 25.30 10.34
CA GLU A 179 4.29 25.03 9.96
C GLU A 179 5.24 26.15 10.35
N LYS A 180 4.81 27.41 10.28
CA LYS A 180 5.61 28.58 10.65
C LYS A 180 5.75 28.75 12.17
N GLU A 181 4.86 28.16 12.92
CA GLU A 181 4.79 28.25 14.39
C GLU A 181 5.42 27.02 15.07
N THR A 182 5.69 25.95 14.29
CA THR A 182 6.21 24.68 14.79
C THR A 182 7.33 24.18 13.87
N ASP A 183 8.10 23.18 14.29
CA ASP A 183 9.09 22.51 13.43
C ASP A 183 8.46 21.32 12.70
N LYS A 184 7.28 21.53 12.10
CA LYS A 184 6.50 20.51 11.38
C LYS A 184 6.28 20.92 9.93
N HIS A 185 6.14 19.90 9.05
CA HIS A 185 5.85 20.04 7.62
C HIS A 185 4.73 19.11 7.24
N PHE A 186 3.62 19.66 6.73
CA PHE A 186 2.49 18.88 6.27
C PHE A 186 2.65 18.48 4.80
N ARG A 187 2.47 17.19 4.54
CA ARG A 187 2.29 16.63 3.22
C ARG A 187 0.83 16.28 3.05
N PHE A 188 0.13 17.10 2.27
CA PHE A 188 -1.28 16.89 2.00
C PHE A 188 -1.47 15.97 0.81
N THR A 189 -2.38 15.01 0.93
CA THR A 189 -2.87 14.16 -0.16
C THR A 189 -4.37 14.44 -0.34
N LEU A 190 -4.83 14.44 -1.58
CA LEU A 190 -6.25 14.49 -1.92
C LEU A 190 -6.62 13.21 -2.65
N THR A 191 -7.55 12.43 -2.09
CA THR A 191 -8.12 11.23 -2.72
C THR A 191 -9.51 11.57 -3.24
N THR A 192 -9.73 11.51 -4.56
CA THR A 192 -11.01 11.90 -5.17
C THR A 192 -11.49 10.94 -6.23
N ASN A 193 -12.81 10.81 -6.35
CA ASN A 193 -13.47 10.12 -7.46
C ASN A 193 -13.52 10.94 -8.76
N GLY A 194 -13.12 12.20 -8.72
CA GLY A 194 -12.95 13.08 -9.88
C GLY A 194 -14.20 13.67 -10.49
N VAL A 195 -15.39 13.27 -10.05
CA VAL A 195 -16.65 13.79 -10.66
C VAL A 195 -16.74 15.31 -10.57
N LEU A 196 -16.36 15.90 -9.43
CA LEU A 196 -16.36 17.34 -9.20
C LEU A 196 -15.05 18.03 -9.55
N LEU A 197 -14.01 17.27 -9.94
CA LEU A 197 -12.71 17.84 -10.30
C LEU A 197 -12.89 18.84 -11.47
N ASN A 198 -12.40 20.04 -11.28
CA ASN A 198 -12.39 21.14 -12.23
C ASN A 198 -11.04 21.85 -12.20
N ASP A 199 -10.87 22.90 -13.00
CA ASP A 199 -9.60 23.62 -13.11
C ASP A 199 -9.20 24.29 -11.80
N GLU A 200 -10.13 24.87 -11.04
CA GLU A 200 -9.84 25.49 -9.74
C GLU A 200 -9.29 24.46 -8.74
N ILE A 201 -9.95 23.30 -8.62
CA ILE A 201 -9.53 22.23 -7.73
C ILE A 201 -8.16 21.69 -8.16
N LEU A 202 -7.96 21.52 -9.47
CA LEU A 202 -6.71 20.98 -10.01
C LEU A 202 -5.55 21.97 -9.81
N ASP A 203 -5.72 23.25 -10.07
CA ASP A 203 -4.69 24.27 -9.85
C ASP A 203 -4.29 24.33 -8.36
N PHE A 204 -5.28 24.28 -7.47
CA PHE A 204 -5.01 24.22 -6.04
C PHE A 204 -4.28 22.93 -5.65
N ALA A 205 -4.71 21.77 -6.15
CA ALA A 205 -4.07 20.49 -5.86
C ALA A 205 -2.62 20.46 -6.38
N ASN A 206 -2.36 21.01 -7.58
CA ASN A 206 -1.01 21.09 -8.12
C ASN A 206 -0.07 21.95 -7.27
N LYS A 207 -0.60 22.99 -6.64
CA LYS A 207 0.18 23.90 -5.80
C LYS A 207 0.42 23.37 -4.39
N GLU A 208 -0.59 22.78 -3.78
CA GLU A 208 -0.61 22.52 -2.34
C GLU A 208 -0.55 21.04 -1.96
N MET A 209 -1.02 20.13 -2.84
CA MET A 209 -1.04 18.70 -2.56
C MET A 209 0.27 18.03 -2.96
N HIS A 210 0.90 17.36 -1.99
CA HIS A 210 2.07 16.54 -2.25
C HIS A 210 1.73 15.35 -3.15
N ASN A 211 0.54 14.78 -2.98
CA ASN A 211 0.07 13.67 -3.81
C ASN A 211 -1.42 13.83 -4.16
N LEU A 212 -1.82 13.25 -5.30
CA LEU A 212 -3.20 13.22 -5.78
C LEU A 212 -3.58 11.79 -6.14
N VAL A 213 -4.60 11.24 -5.48
CA VAL A 213 -5.11 9.90 -5.75
C VAL A 213 -6.42 10.02 -6.53
N LEU A 214 -6.44 9.46 -7.73
CA LEU A 214 -7.51 9.55 -8.71
C LEU A 214 -8.18 8.18 -8.87
N SER A 215 -9.41 8.03 -8.38
CA SER A 215 -10.07 6.73 -8.28
C SER A 215 -10.72 6.31 -9.60
N ILE A 216 -10.14 5.33 -10.30
CA ILE A 216 -10.64 4.73 -11.54
C ILE A 216 -10.20 3.26 -11.64
N ASP A 217 -11.12 2.35 -11.98
CA ASP A 217 -10.85 0.91 -11.87
C ASP A 217 -10.19 0.28 -13.12
N GLY A 218 -10.15 0.99 -14.24
CA GLY A 218 -9.58 0.45 -15.47
C GLY A 218 -10.45 0.72 -16.68
N ARG A 219 -10.75 -0.33 -17.46
CA ARG A 219 -11.62 -0.25 -18.65
C ARG A 219 -13.00 0.31 -18.30
N ARG A 220 -13.61 0.98 -19.28
CA ARG A 220 -14.92 1.64 -19.13
C ARG A 220 -15.98 0.74 -18.49
N GLU A 221 -16.16 -0.45 -19.06
CA GLU A 221 -17.21 -1.39 -18.61
C GLU A 221 -16.98 -1.86 -17.17
N ILE A 222 -15.73 -2.01 -16.75
CA ILE A 222 -15.37 -2.36 -15.36
C ILE A 222 -15.65 -1.20 -14.45
N ASN A 223 -15.11 -0.01 -14.77
CA ASN A 223 -15.33 1.18 -13.96
C ASN A 223 -16.82 1.49 -13.79
N ASP A 224 -17.58 1.51 -14.88
CA ASP A 224 -18.99 1.91 -14.84
C ASP A 224 -19.90 0.89 -14.15
N ARG A 225 -19.51 -0.41 -14.18
CA ARG A 225 -20.18 -1.46 -13.43
C ARG A 225 -20.02 -1.28 -11.91
N MET A 226 -18.82 -0.90 -11.47
CA MET A 226 -18.47 -0.87 -10.04
C MET A 226 -18.59 0.52 -9.43
N ARG A 227 -18.52 1.59 -10.24
CA ARG A 227 -18.51 2.99 -9.79
C ARG A 227 -19.60 3.84 -10.50
N PRO A 228 -20.88 3.43 -10.43
CA PRO A 228 -21.94 4.22 -11.01
C PRO A 228 -22.16 5.53 -10.25
N THR A 229 -22.69 6.54 -10.95
CA THR A 229 -23.21 7.76 -10.34
C THR A 229 -24.47 7.46 -9.52
N ALA A 230 -24.92 8.43 -8.72
CA ALA A 230 -26.18 8.33 -7.98
C ALA A 230 -27.40 8.09 -8.87
N SER A 231 -27.36 8.48 -10.15
CA SER A 231 -28.42 8.19 -11.13
C SER A 231 -28.29 6.81 -11.80
N GLY A 232 -27.27 6.02 -11.46
CA GLY A 232 -27.00 4.73 -12.07
C GLY A 232 -26.26 4.79 -13.42
N SER A 233 -25.86 5.98 -13.88
CA SER A 233 -25.07 6.15 -15.10
C SER A 233 -23.59 5.86 -14.82
N GLY A 234 -22.82 5.49 -15.87
CA GLY A 234 -21.37 5.33 -15.74
C GLY A 234 -20.65 6.62 -15.38
N SER A 235 -19.52 6.49 -14.70
CA SER A 235 -18.66 7.62 -14.31
C SER A 235 -17.42 7.79 -15.19
N TYR A 236 -17.04 6.77 -15.94
CA TYR A 236 -15.79 6.71 -16.71
C TYR A 236 -15.60 7.92 -17.64
N ASP A 237 -16.59 8.23 -18.48
CA ASP A 237 -16.50 9.34 -19.43
C ASP A 237 -16.46 10.71 -18.78
N ILE A 238 -16.97 10.82 -17.55
CA ILE A 238 -16.94 12.06 -16.77
C ILE A 238 -15.53 12.29 -16.20
N ILE A 239 -14.88 11.22 -15.69
CA ILE A 239 -13.65 11.34 -14.91
C ILE A 239 -12.38 11.22 -15.76
N LEU A 240 -12.36 10.36 -16.77
CA LEU A 240 -11.16 10.09 -17.57
C LEU A 240 -10.48 11.36 -18.14
N PRO A 241 -11.21 12.28 -18.83
CA PRO A 241 -10.56 13.47 -19.39
C PRO A 241 -10.00 14.39 -18.28
N LYS A 242 -10.62 14.43 -17.11
CA LYS A 242 -10.15 15.23 -15.97
C LYS A 242 -8.88 14.61 -15.36
N PHE A 243 -8.82 13.29 -15.25
CA PHE A 243 -7.66 12.57 -14.73
C PHE A 243 -6.46 12.66 -15.67
N LYS A 244 -6.68 12.61 -16.99
CA LYS A 244 -5.62 12.84 -17.99
C LYS A 244 -5.03 14.24 -17.81
N LYS A 245 -5.87 15.26 -17.70
CA LYS A 245 -5.43 16.64 -17.42
C LYS A 245 -4.66 16.74 -16.11
N ALA A 246 -5.10 16.04 -15.06
CA ALA A 246 -4.41 16.01 -13.78
C ALA A 246 -3.00 15.39 -13.89
N ALA A 247 -2.88 14.23 -14.52
CA ALA A 247 -1.60 13.55 -14.72
C ALA A 247 -0.61 14.39 -15.56
N GLU A 248 -1.10 14.97 -16.66
CA GLU A 248 -0.30 15.85 -17.54
C GLU A 248 0.17 17.10 -16.81
N SER A 249 -0.72 17.79 -16.07
CA SER A 249 -0.37 19.02 -15.33
C SER A 249 0.62 18.78 -14.19
N ARG A 250 0.78 17.55 -13.75
CA ARG A 250 1.76 17.10 -12.75
C ARG A 250 3.02 16.48 -13.38
N ASN A 251 3.19 16.53 -14.69
CA ASN A 251 4.30 15.92 -15.41
C ASN A 251 4.48 14.43 -15.07
N GLN A 252 3.39 13.70 -14.99
CA GLN A 252 3.34 12.26 -14.66
C GLN A 252 3.98 11.89 -13.30
N THR A 253 4.03 12.83 -12.34
CA THR A 253 4.59 12.62 -11.00
C THR A 253 3.62 13.01 -9.88
N ASN A 254 3.85 12.47 -8.70
CA ASN A 254 3.10 12.81 -7.48
C ASN A 254 1.57 12.67 -7.63
N TYR A 255 1.15 11.65 -8.35
CA TYR A 255 -0.23 11.18 -8.42
C TYR A 255 -0.26 9.65 -8.57
N TYR A 256 -1.41 9.07 -8.31
CA TYR A 256 -1.74 7.71 -8.73
C TYR A 256 -3.16 7.67 -9.27
N VAL A 257 -3.36 6.97 -10.39
CA VAL A 257 -4.68 6.42 -10.69
C VAL A 257 -4.82 5.15 -9.88
N ARG A 258 -5.89 5.06 -9.07
CA ARG A 258 -6.11 3.93 -8.18
C ARG A 258 -7.43 3.26 -8.46
N GLY A 259 -7.37 1.98 -8.77
CA GLY A 259 -8.51 1.12 -9.04
C GLY A 259 -8.62 -0.07 -8.11
N THR A 260 -9.73 -0.78 -8.24
CA THR A 260 -10.01 -2.01 -7.51
C THR A 260 -10.40 -3.11 -8.47
N TYR A 261 -9.75 -4.28 -8.39
CA TYR A 261 -10.19 -5.45 -9.12
C TYR A 261 -10.97 -6.40 -8.22
N THR A 262 -11.92 -7.11 -8.82
CA THR A 262 -12.90 -7.94 -8.15
C THR A 262 -13.03 -9.28 -8.86
N HIS A 263 -13.87 -10.17 -8.38
CA HIS A 263 -14.26 -11.39 -9.11
C HIS A 263 -14.77 -11.12 -10.54
N TYR A 264 -15.26 -9.93 -10.81
CA TYR A 264 -15.79 -9.56 -12.13
C TYR A 264 -14.75 -9.15 -13.16
N ASN A 265 -13.51 -8.87 -12.73
CA ASN A 265 -12.39 -8.50 -13.60
C ASN A 265 -11.09 -9.14 -13.12
N THR A 266 -11.11 -10.46 -12.99
CA THR A 266 -9.92 -11.24 -12.65
C THR A 266 -8.80 -11.08 -13.68
N ASP A 267 -9.11 -10.59 -14.89
CA ASP A 267 -8.18 -10.18 -15.94
C ASP A 267 -7.61 -8.76 -15.75
N PHE A 268 -7.40 -8.35 -14.52
CA PHE A 268 -7.03 -6.98 -14.10
C PHE A 268 -5.77 -6.42 -14.79
N ALA A 269 -4.89 -7.26 -15.31
CA ALA A 269 -3.75 -6.81 -16.10
C ALA A 269 -4.20 -5.98 -17.31
N ALA A 270 -5.33 -6.35 -17.93
CA ALA A 270 -5.91 -5.58 -19.02
C ALA A 270 -6.38 -4.19 -18.57
N ASP A 271 -6.86 -4.05 -17.33
CA ASP A 271 -7.26 -2.77 -16.76
C ASP A 271 -6.04 -1.86 -16.49
N VAL A 272 -4.96 -2.41 -15.94
CA VAL A 272 -3.69 -1.69 -15.73
C VAL A 272 -3.11 -1.22 -17.07
N LEU A 273 -3.06 -2.12 -18.05
CA LEU A 273 -2.50 -1.80 -19.37
C LEU A 273 -3.39 -0.78 -20.12
N HIS A 274 -4.71 -0.87 -19.97
CA HIS A 274 -5.65 0.12 -20.51
C HIS A 274 -5.39 1.52 -19.91
N LEU A 275 -5.26 1.62 -18.59
CA LEU A 275 -4.94 2.91 -17.95
C LEU A 275 -3.61 3.48 -18.44
N HIS A 276 -2.60 2.63 -18.65
CA HIS A 276 -1.34 3.07 -19.23
C HIS A 276 -1.50 3.53 -20.69
N ASP A 277 -2.30 2.84 -21.49
CA ASP A 277 -2.57 3.23 -22.87
C ASP A 277 -3.40 4.53 -22.97
N GLU A 278 -4.19 4.85 -21.93
CA GLU A 278 -4.84 6.14 -21.75
C GLU A 278 -3.87 7.28 -21.33
N GLY A 279 -2.59 6.97 -21.06
CA GLY A 279 -1.55 7.94 -20.79
C GLY A 279 -1.19 8.12 -19.31
N PHE A 280 -1.56 7.20 -18.43
CA PHE A 280 -1.15 7.23 -17.03
C PHE A 280 0.12 6.41 -16.80
N GLU A 281 1.11 7.01 -16.13
CA GLU A 281 2.35 6.33 -15.77
C GLU A 281 2.35 5.80 -14.34
N GLN A 282 1.55 6.37 -13.44
CA GLN A 282 1.49 6.00 -12.02
C GLN A 282 0.18 5.26 -11.74
N ILE A 283 0.23 3.95 -11.59
CA ILE A 283 -0.95 3.08 -11.54
C ILE A 283 -0.91 2.17 -10.32
N SER A 284 -2.03 2.11 -9.58
CA SER A 284 -2.25 1.20 -8.45
C SER A 284 -3.63 0.56 -8.61
N VAL A 285 -3.69 -0.75 -8.83
CA VAL A 285 -4.95 -1.49 -8.91
C VAL A 285 -4.91 -2.61 -7.89
N GLU A 286 -5.78 -2.50 -6.87
CA GLU A 286 -5.74 -3.32 -5.66
C GLU A 286 -6.84 -4.40 -5.67
N PRO A 287 -6.64 -5.54 -4.98
CA PRO A 287 -7.72 -6.49 -4.77
C PRO A 287 -8.83 -5.89 -3.90
N VAL A 288 -10.08 -6.23 -4.20
CA VAL A 288 -11.20 -5.83 -3.34
C VAL A 288 -11.08 -6.51 -1.97
N VAL A 289 -11.35 -5.73 -0.91
CA VAL A 289 -11.49 -6.23 0.47
C VAL A 289 -12.94 -6.02 0.87
N CYS A 290 -13.68 -7.12 1.08
CA CYS A 290 -15.10 -7.11 1.39
C CYS A 290 -15.53 -8.39 2.12
N ASP A 291 -16.80 -8.50 2.53
CA ASP A 291 -17.34 -9.77 3.04
C ASP A 291 -17.25 -10.83 1.91
N PRO A 292 -16.74 -12.04 2.20
CA PRO A 292 -16.66 -13.13 1.22
C PRO A 292 -18.01 -13.55 0.59
N LYS A 293 -19.12 -13.12 1.18
CA LYS A 293 -20.46 -13.39 0.65
C LYS A 293 -20.88 -12.47 -0.48
N GLU A 294 -20.18 -11.37 -0.66
CA GLU A 294 -20.47 -10.44 -1.76
C GLU A 294 -20.22 -11.10 -3.13
N ASP A 295 -21.07 -10.79 -4.10
CA ASP A 295 -21.01 -11.40 -5.44
C ASP A 295 -19.78 -10.97 -6.24
N TYR A 296 -19.13 -9.86 -5.86
CA TYR A 296 -17.89 -9.34 -6.42
C TYR A 296 -16.65 -9.74 -5.60
N ALA A 297 -16.80 -10.43 -4.47
CA ALA A 297 -15.67 -10.87 -3.65
C ALA A 297 -14.76 -11.83 -4.43
N LEU A 298 -13.46 -11.64 -4.28
CA LEU A 298 -12.47 -12.59 -4.81
C LEU A 298 -12.59 -13.93 -4.09
N LYS A 299 -12.46 -15.01 -4.84
CA LYS A 299 -12.59 -16.38 -4.37
C LYS A 299 -11.28 -17.14 -4.54
N GLU A 300 -11.14 -18.24 -3.82
CA GLU A 300 -9.97 -19.12 -3.95
C GLU A 300 -9.80 -19.63 -5.39
N GLU A 301 -10.88 -19.88 -6.10
CA GLU A 301 -10.89 -20.30 -7.51
C GLU A 301 -10.34 -19.24 -8.49
N ASP A 302 -10.29 -17.96 -8.08
CA ASP A 302 -9.75 -16.88 -8.90
C ASP A 302 -8.20 -16.82 -8.82
N LEU A 303 -7.60 -17.37 -7.78
CA LEU A 303 -6.16 -17.25 -7.52
C LEU A 303 -5.26 -17.69 -8.67
N PRO A 304 -5.50 -18.83 -9.36
CA PRO A 304 -4.66 -19.22 -10.48
C PRO A 304 -4.67 -18.19 -11.62
N VAL A 305 -5.84 -17.61 -11.91
CA VAL A 305 -5.99 -16.58 -12.97
C VAL A 305 -5.27 -15.30 -12.52
N LEU A 306 -5.45 -14.87 -11.26
CA LEU A 306 -4.79 -13.67 -10.74
C LEU A 306 -3.27 -13.78 -10.79
N LEU A 307 -2.70 -14.92 -10.41
CA LEU A 307 -1.26 -15.15 -10.50
C LEU A 307 -0.76 -15.04 -11.95
N GLU A 308 -1.48 -15.64 -12.91
CA GLU A 308 -1.17 -15.49 -14.34
C GLU A 308 -1.22 -14.03 -14.79
N GLN A 309 -2.17 -13.24 -14.29
CA GLN A 309 -2.28 -11.82 -14.63
C GLN A 309 -1.06 -10.99 -14.14
N TYR A 310 -0.52 -11.30 -12.96
CA TYR A 310 0.73 -10.68 -12.52
C TYR A 310 1.90 -11.04 -13.44
N ASP A 311 1.98 -12.28 -13.92
CA ASP A 311 3.02 -12.70 -14.86
C ASP A 311 2.88 -12.02 -16.23
N ILE A 312 1.66 -11.89 -16.73
CA ILE A 312 1.35 -11.15 -17.97
C ILE A 312 1.78 -9.69 -17.80
N LEU A 313 1.38 -9.07 -16.70
CA LEU A 313 1.69 -7.67 -16.42
C LEU A 313 3.19 -7.42 -16.31
N ALA A 314 3.93 -8.31 -15.63
CA ALA A 314 5.39 -8.22 -15.53
C ALA A 314 6.06 -8.26 -16.92
N ARG A 315 5.65 -9.21 -17.79
CA ARG A 315 6.18 -9.30 -19.16
C ARG A 315 5.86 -8.06 -19.99
N GLU A 316 4.64 -7.55 -19.93
CA GLU A 316 4.23 -6.36 -20.66
C GLU A 316 4.94 -5.09 -20.16
N ILE A 317 5.14 -4.93 -18.85
CA ILE A 317 5.89 -3.81 -18.28
C ILE A 317 7.34 -3.84 -18.76
N ILE A 318 8.00 -5.00 -18.74
CA ILE A 318 9.38 -5.14 -19.25
C ILE A 318 9.45 -4.77 -20.73
N LYS A 319 8.51 -5.24 -21.56
CA LYS A 319 8.42 -4.93 -22.96
C LYS A 319 8.24 -3.43 -23.20
N ARG A 320 7.26 -2.80 -22.55
CA ARG A 320 6.95 -1.36 -22.66
C ARG A 320 8.15 -0.50 -22.22
N ARG A 321 8.85 -0.88 -21.15
CA ARG A 321 10.10 -0.20 -20.73
C ARG A 321 11.21 -0.27 -21.79
N LYS A 322 11.37 -1.42 -22.47
CA LYS A 322 12.33 -1.54 -23.59
C LYS A 322 11.95 -0.67 -24.80
N GLU A 323 10.66 -0.37 -24.95
CA GLU A 323 10.13 0.54 -25.98
C GLU A 323 10.19 2.03 -25.55
N GLY A 324 10.72 2.34 -24.37
CA GLY A 324 10.79 3.69 -23.82
C GLY A 324 9.45 4.19 -23.22
N ARG A 325 8.49 3.32 -23.01
CA ARG A 325 7.18 3.59 -22.40
C ARG A 325 7.26 3.27 -20.92
N PHE A 326 7.42 4.31 -20.10
CA PHE A 326 7.52 4.13 -18.65
C PHE A 326 6.15 3.79 -18.04
N ILE A 327 6.13 2.82 -17.16
CA ILE A 327 4.98 2.46 -16.31
C ILE A 327 5.49 2.13 -14.90
N ASN A 328 4.90 2.78 -13.92
CA ASN A 328 5.04 2.48 -12.50
C ASN A 328 3.77 1.79 -12.03
N PHE A 329 3.83 0.48 -11.86
CA PHE A 329 2.77 -0.27 -11.20
C PHE A 329 3.12 -0.47 -9.74
N PHE A 330 2.29 0.02 -8.83
CA PHE A 330 2.60 0.13 -7.41
C PHE A 330 3.04 -1.19 -6.76
N HIS A 331 2.42 -2.32 -7.10
CA HIS A 331 2.78 -3.63 -6.57
C HIS A 331 4.21 -4.09 -6.96
N PHE A 332 4.77 -3.54 -8.03
CA PHE A 332 6.13 -3.88 -8.47
C PHE A 332 7.18 -2.87 -8.01
N MET A 333 6.79 -1.90 -7.18
CA MET A 333 7.72 -0.93 -6.57
C MET A 333 8.38 -1.54 -5.35
N ILE A 334 9.42 -2.34 -5.59
CA ILE A 334 10.22 -2.99 -4.56
C ILE A 334 11.61 -2.36 -4.58
N ASP A 335 12.08 -1.91 -3.41
CA ASP A 335 13.47 -1.51 -3.21
C ASP A 335 14.32 -2.76 -2.95
N LEU A 336 15.05 -3.21 -3.97
CA LEU A 336 15.91 -4.39 -3.88
C LEU A 336 17.27 -4.09 -3.22
N GLU A 337 17.64 -2.80 -3.05
CA GLU A 337 18.91 -2.37 -2.45
C GLU A 337 18.77 -2.05 -0.96
N GLY A 338 17.56 -1.67 -0.51
CA GLY A 338 17.29 -1.23 0.86
C GLY A 338 17.16 -2.36 1.89
N GLY A 339 17.23 -3.62 1.49
CA GLY A 339 16.97 -4.77 2.35
C GLY A 339 15.50 -4.92 2.75
N PRO A 340 15.18 -5.77 3.75
CA PRO A 340 13.81 -6.01 4.16
C PRO A 340 13.22 -4.78 4.85
N CYS A 341 11.96 -4.49 4.57
CA CYS A 341 11.26 -3.38 5.25
C CYS A 341 10.93 -3.77 6.70
N VAL A 342 11.86 -3.51 7.62
CA VAL A 342 11.73 -3.80 9.06
C VAL A 342 10.48 -3.13 9.65
N ALA A 343 10.17 -1.90 9.24
CA ALA A 343 8.99 -1.19 9.71
C ALA A 343 7.70 -1.95 9.35
N LYS A 344 7.59 -2.51 8.15
CA LYS A 344 6.44 -3.33 7.76
C LYS A 344 6.34 -4.63 8.57
N ARG A 345 7.47 -5.27 8.90
CA ARG A 345 7.48 -6.49 9.72
C ARG A 345 7.06 -6.23 11.16
N LEU A 346 7.50 -5.11 11.74
CA LEU A 346 7.27 -4.77 13.16
C LEU A 346 6.00 -3.96 13.39
N SER A 347 5.52 -3.23 12.40
CA SER A 347 4.49 -2.20 12.56
C SER A 347 3.35 -2.31 11.56
N GLY A 348 3.52 -3.01 10.45
CA GLY A 348 2.56 -3.00 9.36
C GLY A 348 2.32 -1.58 8.82
N CYS A 349 1.05 -1.23 8.53
CA CYS A 349 0.67 0.10 8.04
C CYS A 349 0.66 1.19 9.14
N GLY A 350 0.72 0.81 10.42
CA GLY A 350 0.68 1.73 11.56
C GLY A 350 -0.73 2.13 12.02
N ALA A 351 -1.78 1.49 11.49
CA ALA A 351 -3.15 1.72 11.93
C ALA A 351 -3.29 1.62 13.47
N GLY A 352 -4.09 2.49 14.06
CA GLY A 352 -4.35 2.54 15.49
C GLY A 352 -3.24 3.13 16.35
N CYS A 353 -2.01 3.27 15.83
CA CYS A 353 -0.87 3.80 16.59
C CYS A 353 -0.21 5.00 15.92
N GLU A 354 0.15 4.86 14.64
CA GLU A 354 0.89 5.87 13.88
C GLU A 354 0.01 6.56 12.83
N TYR A 355 -1.07 5.93 12.44
CA TYR A 355 -2.07 6.39 11.48
C TYR A 355 -3.46 6.28 12.09
N LEU A 356 -4.26 7.34 11.98
CA LEU A 356 -5.62 7.42 12.51
C LEU A 356 -6.56 8.04 11.48
N ALA A 357 -7.83 7.64 11.51
CA ALA A 357 -8.90 8.31 10.78
C ALA A 357 -9.67 9.25 11.71
N VAL A 358 -10.11 10.40 11.18
CA VAL A 358 -10.86 11.42 11.91
C VAL A 358 -12.18 11.66 11.21
N THR A 359 -13.30 11.47 11.92
CA THR A 359 -14.65 11.71 11.38
C THR A 359 -14.96 13.22 11.29
N PRO A 360 -16.06 13.62 10.60
CA PRO A 360 -16.54 15.02 10.62
C PRO A 360 -16.87 15.58 12.00
N TRP A 361 -17.01 14.73 13.01
CA TRP A 361 -17.29 15.12 14.41
C TRP A 361 -16.03 15.12 15.28
N GLY A 362 -14.89 14.71 14.72
CA GLY A 362 -13.63 14.62 15.44
C GLY A 362 -13.35 13.28 16.09
N ASP A 363 -14.21 12.27 15.91
CA ASP A 363 -13.97 10.95 16.47
C ASP A 363 -12.78 10.27 15.80
N LEU A 364 -11.99 9.56 16.60
CA LEU A 364 -10.75 8.90 16.20
C LEU A 364 -10.99 7.39 16.02
N TYR A 365 -10.52 6.86 14.90
CA TYR A 365 -10.54 5.42 14.58
C TYR A 365 -9.17 4.94 14.12
N PRO A 366 -8.85 3.63 14.26
CA PRO A 366 -7.55 3.08 13.85
C PRO A 366 -7.24 3.30 12.36
N CYS A 367 -8.24 3.24 11.51
CA CYS A 367 -8.14 3.39 10.06
C CYS A 367 -9.51 3.77 9.48
N HIS A 368 -9.50 4.36 8.28
CA HIS A 368 -10.73 4.74 7.57
C HIS A 368 -11.70 3.56 7.34
N GLN A 369 -11.22 2.32 7.28
CA GLN A 369 -12.07 1.13 7.11
C GLN A 369 -12.86 0.75 8.38
N PHE A 370 -12.46 1.23 9.55
CA PHE A 370 -13.14 0.93 10.82
C PHE A 370 -14.06 2.05 11.29
N VAL A 371 -14.14 3.14 10.52
CA VAL A 371 -14.99 4.28 10.87
C VAL A 371 -16.46 3.87 10.85
N GLY A 372 -17.18 4.22 11.93
CA GLY A 372 -18.59 3.84 12.13
C GLY A 372 -18.78 2.56 12.94
N GLU A 373 -17.74 1.76 13.13
CA GLU A 373 -17.75 0.57 13.99
C GLU A 373 -17.47 0.98 15.45
N GLU A 374 -18.49 1.08 16.28
CA GLU A 374 -18.38 1.57 17.68
C GLU A 374 -17.27 0.89 18.49
N LYS A 375 -17.07 -0.43 18.27
CA LYS A 375 -16.04 -1.22 18.95
C LYS A 375 -14.59 -0.77 18.66
N PHE A 376 -14.38 0.04 17.61
CA PHE A 376 -13.06 0.57 17.23
C PHE A 376 -12.93 2.07 17.51
N LEU A 377 -13.86 2.68 18.22
CA LEU A 377 -13.78 4.09 18.60
C LEU A 377 -12.64 4.29 19.62
N LEU A 378 -11.60 5.03 19.21
CA LEU A 378 -10.42 5.31 20.04
C LEU A 378 -10.62 6.47 21.01
N GLY A 379 -11.47 7.42 20.68
CA GLY A 379 -11.70 8.68 21.39
C GLY A 379 -12.05 9.80 20.41
N ASN A 380 -11.64 11.02 20.72
CA ASN A 380 -11.97 12.20 19.91
C ASN A 380 -10.79 13.18 19.91
N VAL A 381 -10.65 14.01 18.87
CA VAL A 381 -9.54 14.99 18.76
C VAL A 381 -9.51 16.00 19.91
N TYR A 382 -10.60 16.21 20.62
CA TYR A 382 -10.68 17.10 21.80
C TYR A 382 -10.22 16.42 23.07
N ASP A 383 -10.58 15.16 23.28
CA ASP A 383 -10.31 14.40 24.51
C ASP A 383 -9.05 13.50 24.37
N GLY A 384 -8.56 13.34 23.14
CA GLY A 384 -7.45 12.45 22.81
C GLY A 384 -7.88 10.99 22.66
N ILE A 385 -6.87 10.10 22.67
CA ILE A 385 -7.08 8.65 22.63
C ILE A 385 -7.44 8.16 24.03
N VAL A 386 -8.69 7.80 24.24
CA VAL A 386 -9.25 7.34 25.51
C VAL A 386 -9.10 5.83 25.66
N ASP A 387 -9.47 5.07 24.62
CA ASP A 387 -9.28 3.63 24.59
C ASP A 387 -7.77 3.30 24.44
N LYS A 388 -7.25 2.44 25.31
CA LYS A 388 -5.85 2.01 25.32
C LYS A 388 -5.66 0.58 24.82
N ASP A 389 -6.72 -0.20 24.76
CA ASP A 389 -6.68 -1.61 24.40
C ASP A 389 -6.63 -1.76 22.87
N ILE A 390 -7.36 -0.96 22.13
CA ILE A 390 -7.36 -0.97 20.65
C ILE A 390 -5.96 -0.64 20.09
N PRO A 391 -5.29 0.48 20.47
CA PRO A 391 -3.92 0.75 20.02
C PRO A 391 -2.95 -0.37 20.38
N LYS A 392 -3.13 -1.03 21.52
CA LYS A 392 -2.32 -2.17 21.94
C LYS A 392 -2.53 -3.36 21.02
N GLU A 393 -3.77 -3.74 20.74
CA GLU A 393 -4.11 -4.84 19.83
C GLU A 393 -3.49 -4.60 18.42
N PHE A 394 -3.67 -3.40 17.87
CA PHE A 394 -3.11 -3.04 16.58
C PHE A 394 -1.57 -2.98 16.59
N GLY A 395 -0.98 -2.46 17.65
CA GLY A 395 0.47 -2.38 17.82
C GLY A 395 1.15 -3.73 17.99
N GLU A 396 0.47 -4.68 18.62
CA GLU A 396 0.93 -6.05 18.82
C GLU A 396 0.75 -6.93 17.56
N ALA A 397 -0.10 -6.51 16.61
CA ALA A 397 -0.33 -7.26 15.37
C ALA A 397 0.82 -7.07 14.37
N ASN A 398 1.84 -7.92 14.44
CA ASN A 398 3.01 -7.91 13.55
C ASN A 398 3.36 -9.32 13.05
N VAL A 399 4.35 -9.41 12.16
CA VAL A 399 4.79 -10.69 11.56
C VAL A 399 5.17 -11.73 12.62
N TYR A 400 5.84 -11.31 13.70
CA TYR A 400 6.37 -12.21 14.72
C TYR A 400 5.31 -12.71 15.71
N THR A 401 4.22 -11.96 15.86
CA THR A 401 3.11 -12.35 16.75
C THR A 401 2.08 -13.24 16.06
N LYS A 402 2.15 -13.34 14.72
CA LYS A 402 1.27 -14.18 13.90
C LYS A 402 2.04 -15.41 13.41
N PRO A 403 1.78 -16.63 13.95
CA PRO A 403 2.59 -17.82 13.65
C PRO A 403 2.66 -18.18 12.16
N GLU A 404 1.61 -17.91 11.40
CA GLU A 404 1.56 -18.15 9.96
C GLU A 404 2.42 -17.13 9.19
N CYS A 405 2.32 -15.85 9.57
CA CYS A 405 3.12 -14.78 8.95
C CYS A 405 4.62 -14.96 9.23
N LYS A 406 5.00 -15.42 10.44
CA LYS A 406 6.39 -15.69 10.80
C LYS A 406 7.06 -16.73 9.91
N LYS A 407 6.28 -17.63 9.31
CA LYS A 407 6.76 -18.69 8.40
C LYS A 407 6.61 -18.32 6.93
N CYS A 408 5.99 -17.19 6.63
CA CYS A 408 5.77 -16.71 5.28
C CYS A 408 7.02 -15.97 4.77
N PHE A 409 7.31 -16.12 3.49
CA PHE A 409 8.41 -15.42 2.84
C PHE A 409 8.06 -13.96 2.47
N ALA A 410 6.74 -13.63 2.40
CA ALA A 410 6.22 -12.33 1.97
C ALA A 410 6.07 -11.32 3.12
#